data_a0751d34f64fe0fd7b34cf92f13ade0a
#
_entry.id   a0751d34f64fe0fd7b34cf92f13ade0a
#
_cell.length_a   1.000
_cell.length_b   1.000
_cell.length_c   1.000
_cell.angle_alpha   90.00
_cell.angle_beta   90.00
_cell.angle_gamma   90.00
#
_symmetry.space_group_name_H-M   'P 1'
#
loop_
_entity.id
_entity.type
_entity.pdbx_description
1 polymer ?
#
loop_
_entity_poly.entity_id
_entity_poly.type
_entity_poly.pdbx_seq_one_letter_code
_entity_poly.pdbx_strand_id
1 'polypeptide(L)'
;MWLKKAFEQAVDGGRILKSTFSDEAAIASFGVGKNMVASIRHWALACGVMRELEGEFRVGGLASEILRDGGLDPYAESASTAWLAHWQLAGRCFRSTTWYWLFNHVTAPTFTRQELEEPLARYARMLDPKHRLSASTISRDLETCLRSYAPRAAGGTPEDFAEPLLGELGLLQEVHKGQYAFRRGPKASLHDGVFTYALVDFWDQVAQGQSSLAFETVAYAEGSPGRVFKLDEESIAQRLIALSDFTRKKLEWTDSAGLRQVHRKPLS
;
A
#
# COMPACT_ATOMS: atom_id res chain seq x y z
N MET A 1 16.17 6.36 4.75
CA MET A 1 14.85 5.78 4.81
C MET A 1 14.85 4.24 4.81
N TRP A 2 13.93 3.58 5.49
CA TRP A 2 13.97 2.12 5.74
C TRP A 2 13.87 1.25 4.47
N LEU A 3 13.03 1.64 3.52
CA LEU A 3 12.86 0.88 2.26
C LEU A 3 14.14 0.88 1.42
N LYS A 4 14.82 2.03 1.29
CA LYS A 4 16.11 2.12 0.59
C LYS A 4 17.20 1.32 1.31
N LYS A 5 17.27 1.40 2.65
CA LYS A 5 18.22 0.60 3.44
C LYS A 5 18.06 -0.91 3.21
N ALA A 6 16.81 -1.41 3.11
CA ALA A 6 16.58 -2.80 2.79
C ALA A 6 16.99 -3.14 1.35
N PHE A 7 16.68 -2.27 0.39
CA PHE A 7 17.06 -2.41 -1.02
C PHE A 7 18.59 -2.49 -1.21
N GLU A 8 19.34 -1.64 -0.51
CA GLU A 8 20.81 -1.58 -0.56
C GLU A 8 21.52 -2.84 -0.03
N GLN A 9 20.80 -3.73 0.64
CA GLN A 9 21.35 -5.03 1.05
C GLN A 9 21.36 -6.07 -0.09
N ALA A 10 20.87 -5.71 -1.26
CA ALA A 10 20.88 -6.61 -2.40
C ALA A 10 22.31 -6.77 -2.96
N VAL A 11 22.66 -8.02 -3.18
CA VAL A 11 23.86 -8.42 -3.89
C VAL A 11 23.50 -8.77 -5.34
N ASP A 12 24.43 -9.29 -6.12
CA ASP A 12 24.28 -9.62 -7.53
C ASP A 12 22.96 -10.36 -7.84
N GLY A 13 22.26 -9.86 -8.86
CA GLY A 13 20.96 -10.40 -9.25
C GLY A 13 19.79 -10.05 -8.32
N GLY A 14 19.96 -9.06 -7.44
CA GLY A 14 18.92 -8.60 -6.53
C GLY A 14 18.61 -9.57 -5.38
N ARG A 15 19.54 -10.45 -5.03
CA ARG A 15 19.44 -11.39 -3.91
C ARG A 15 19.76 -10.68 -2.59
N ILE A 16 19.03 -11.04 -1.53
CA ILE A 16 19.30 -10.61 -0.16
C ILE A 16 19.26 -11.85 0.73
N LEU A 17 20.35 -12.12 1.43
CA LEU A 17 20.42 -13.24 2.36
C LEU A 17 19.52 -13.00 3.57
N LYS A 18 18.84 -14.03 4.06
CA LYS A 18 18.02 -13.92 5.29
C LYS A 18 18.86 -13.54 6.51
N SER A 19 20.11 -14.00 6.57
CA SER A 19 21.08 -13.66 7.62
C SER A 19 21.32 -12.15 7.73
N THR A 20 21.23 -11.41 6.61
CA THR A 20 21.36 -9.95 6.57
C THR A 20 20.45 -9.23 7.58
N PHE A 21 19.31 -9.83 7.94
CA PHE A 21 18.34 -9.25 8.88
C PHE A 21 18.34 -9.95 10.25
N SER A 22 19.18 -10.93 10.50
CA SER A 22 19.15 -11.75 11.72
C SER A 22 20.47 -11.77 12.50
N ASP A 23 21.58 -11.50 11.84
CA ASP A 23 22.90 -11.59 12.45
C ASP A 23 23.23 -10.32 13.27
N GLU A 24 24.14 -10.46 14.24
CA GLU A 24 24.64 -9.30 14.99
C GLU A 24 25.25 -8.22 14.08
N ALA A 25 25.86 -8.63 12.96
CA ALA A 25 26.36 -7.74 11.94
C ALA A 25 25.27 -6.84 11.30
N ALA A 26 24.00 -7.26 11.34
CA ALA A 26 22.87 -6.47 10.84
C ALA A 26 22.75 -5.12 11.56
N ILE A 27 22.99 -5.08 12.87
CA ILE A 27 22.92 -3.85 13.67
C ILE A 27 23.95 -2.84 13.14
N ALA A 28 25.17 -3.28 12.87
CA ALA A 28 26.23 -2.42 12.34
C ALA A 28 25.93 -2.00 10.88
N SER A 29 25.46 -2.93 10.04
CA SER A 29 25.17 -2.67 8.62
C SER A 29 24.01 -1.67 8.45
N PHE A 30 22.93 -1.82 9.20
CA PHE A 30 21.78 -0.91 9.14
C PHE A 30 21.95 0.35 9.98
N GLY A 31 22.91 0.39 10.93
CA GLY A 31 23.11 1.50 11.86
C GLY A 31 21.92 1.72 12.82
N VAL A 32 21.18 0.66 13.16
CA VAL A 32 19.97 0.72 14.00
C VAL A 32 19.87 -0.52 14.90
N GLY A 33 19.11 -0.44 15.98
CA GLY A 33 18.94 -1.56 16.93
C GLY A 33 18.18 -2.76 16.32
N LYS A 34 18.34 -3.93 16.94
CA LYS A 34 17.77 -5.23 16.48
C LYS A 34 16.27 -5.17 16.14
N ASN A 35 15.46 -4.49 16.96
CA ASN A 35 14.03 -4.37 16.72
C ASN A 35 13.73 -3.54 15.45
N MET A 36 14.53 -2.52 15.17
CA MET A 36 14.41 -1.71 13.97
C MET A 36 14.83 -2.47 12.72
N VAL A 37 15.87 -3.32 12.79
CA VAL A 37 16.24 -4.23 11.68
C VAL A 37 15.06 -5.15 11.33
N ALA A 38 14.40 -5.72 12.34
CA ALA A 38 13.20 -6.55 12.15
C ALA A 38 12.05 -5.75 11.51
N SER A 39 11.87 -4.50 11.92
CA SER A 39 10.87 -3.59 11.33
C SER A 39 11.20 -3.24 9.88
N ILE A 40 12.45 -2.93 9.57
CA ILE A 40 12.92 -2.67 8.19
C ILE A 40 12.61 -3.87 7.29
N ARG A 41 12.94 -5.09 7.74
CA ARG A 41 12.60 -6.32 7.02
C ARG A 41 11.10 -6.46 6.78
N HIS A 42 10.29 -6.26 7.82
CA HIS A 42 8.84 -6.35 7.72
C HIS A 42 8.28 -5.39 6.69
N TRP A 43 8.63 -4.11 6.78
CA TRP A 43 8.14 -3.08 5.86
C TRP A 43 8.64 -3.26 4.44
N ALA A 44 9.87 -3.70 4.24
CA ALA A 44 10.39 -4.00 2.90
C ALA A 44 9.61 -5.14 2.22
N LEU A 45 9.21 -6.16 2.99
CA LEU A 45 8.35 -7.23 2.49
C LEU A 45 6.91 -6.73 2.26
N ALA A 46 6.33 -6.01 3.22
CA ALA A 46 4.95 -5.55 3.14
C ALA A 46 4.72 -4.53 2.03
N CYS A 47 5.70 -3.65 1.76
CA CYS A 47 5.66 -2.67 0.68
C CYS A 47 6.16 -3.22 -0.68
N GLY A 48 6.46 -4.51 -0.80
CA GLY A 48 6.84 -5.14 -2.05
C GLY A 48 8.25 -4.78 -2.56
N VAL A 49 9.12 -4.18 -1.71
CA VAL A 49 10.51 -3.90 -2.05
C VAL A 49 11.28 -5.20 -2.26
N MET A 50 10.98 -6.19 -1.45
CA MET A 50 11.53 -7.54 -1.60
C MET A 50 10.44 -8.60 -1.40
N ARG A 51 10.69 -9.79 -1.93
CA ARG A 51 9.83 -10.97 -1.79
C ARG A 51 10.65 -12.14 -1.30
N GLU A 52 10.01 -13.06 -0.58
CA GLU A 52 10.62 -14.32 -0.20
C GLU A 52 10.46 -15.33 -1.34
N LEU A 53 11.57 -15.85 -1.85
CA LEU A 53 11.60 -16.81 -2.94
C LEU A 53 12.71 -17.85 -2.66
N GLU A 54 12.38 -19.13 -2.70
CA GLU A 54 13.35 -20.26 -2.57
C GLU A 54 14.28 -20.15 -1.35
N GLY A 55 13.75 -19.66 -0.22
CA GLY A 55 14.54 -19.55 1.01
C GLY A 55 15.39 -18.30 1.15
N GLU A 56 15.41 -17.42 0.15
CA GLU A 56 16.09 -16.12 0.15
C GLU A 56 15.09 -14.98 -0.02
N PHE A 57 15.53 -13.74 0.13
CA PHE A 57 14.79 -12.58 -0.32
C PHE A 57 15.31 -12.12 -1.68
N ARG A 58 14.41 -11.62 -2.53
CA ARG A 58 14.75 -11.02 -3.81
C ARG A 58 14.05 -9.68 -3.96
N VAL A 59 14.79 -8.71 -4.49
CA VAL A 59 14.25 -7.39 -4.82
C VAL A 59 13.16 -7.53 -5.90
N GLY A 60 12.04 -6.84 -5.70
CA GLY A 60 10.97 -6.76 -6.69
C GLY A 60 11.37 -5.91 -7.90
N GLY A 61 10.91 -6.28 -9.10
CA GLY A 61 11.24 -5.54 -10.32
C GLY A 61 10.87 -4.06 -10.26
N LEU A 62 9.64 -3.74 -9.79
CA LEU A 62 9.20 -2.36 -9.61
C LEU A 62 10.08 -1.62 -8.58
N ALA A 63 10.42 -2.26 -7.46
CA ALA A 63 11.29 -1.66 -6.46
C ALA A 63 12.70 -1.38 -7.01
N SER A 64 13.21 -2.26 -7.88
CA SER A 64 14.48 -2.04 -8.56
C SER A 64 14.43 -0.81 -9.48
N GLU A 65 13.36 -0.65 -10.28
CA GLU A 65 13.21 0.52 -11.15
C GLU A 65 13.07 1.83 -10.37
N ILE A 66 12.48 1.78 -9.17
CA ILE A 66 12.32 2.96 -8.33
C ILE A 66 13.60 3.29 -7.55
N LEU A 67 14.15 2.32 -6.81
CA LEU A 67 15.14 2.57 -5.74
C LEU A 67 16.59 2.40 -6.17
N ARG A 68 16.88 1.86 -7.39
CA ARG A 68 18.26 1.77 -7.87
C ARG A 68 18.87 3.16 -8.03
N ASP A 69 20.19 3.25 -8.00
CA ASP A 69 20.89 4.49 -8.31
C ASP A 69 20.58 4.90 -9.75
N GLY A 70 20.15 6.15 -9.93
CA GLY A 70 19.61 6.63 -11.21
C GLY A 70 18.22 6.08 -11.56
N GLY A 71 17.52 5.44 -10.63
CA GLY A 71 16.12 5.03 -10.76
C GLY A 71 15.14 6.19 -10.67
N LEU A 72 13.85 5.86 -10.68
CA LEU A 72 12.78 6.88 -10.70
C LEU A 72 12.71 7.71 -9.41
N ASP A 73 13.06 7.10 -8.25
CA ASP A 73 13.03 7.76 -6.96
C ASP A 73 13.99 7.03 -5.98
N PRO A 74 15.31 7.21 -6.14
CA PRO A 74 16.31 6.45 -5.38
C PRO A 74 16.20 6.62 -3.87
N TYR A 75 15.67 7.74 -3.39
CA TYR A 75 15.56 8.05 -1.96
C TYR A 75 14.12 7.90 -1.43
N ALA A 76 13.17 7.54 -2.30
CA ALA A 76 11.75 7.39 -1.98
C ALA A 76 11.16 8.67 -1.34
N GLU A 77 11.39 9.81 -1.97
CA GLU A 77 10.90 11.12 -1.58
C GLU A 77 9.65 11.54 -2.36
N SER A 78 9.34 10.81 -3.45
CA SER A 78 8.19 11.08 -4.29
C SER A 78 6.88 10.59 -3.67
N ALA A 79 5.83 11.39 -3.75
CA ALA A 79 4.48 10.96 -3.41
C ALA A 79 4.06 9.69 -4.19
N SER A 80 4.54 9.49 -5.42
CA SER A 80 4.26 8.27 -6.21
C SER A 80 4.78 7.01 -5.52
N THR A 81 5.97 7.06 -4.92
CA THR A 81 6.52 5.93 -4.14
C THR A 81 5.69 5.66 -2.89
N ALA A 82 5.22 6.71 -2.20
CA ALA A 82 4.32 6.57 -1.07
C ALA A 82 2.97 5.94 -1.48
N TRP A 83 2.39 6.36 -2.61
CA TRP A 83 1.17 5.76 -3.16
C TRP A 83 1.35 4.30 -3.55
N LEU A 84 2.49 3.92 -4.14
CA LEU A 84 2.79 2.52 -4.46
C LEU A 84 2.97 1.68 -3.19
N ALA A 85 3.64 2.20 -2.16
CA ALA A 85 3.73 1.53 -0.86
C ALA A 85 2.34 1.33 -0.23
N HIS A 86 1.49 2.37 -0.26
CA HIS A 86 0.11 2.27 0.19
C HIS A 86 -0.68 1.21 -0.59
N TRP A 87 -0.54 1.16 -1.93
CA TRP A 87 -1.17 0.14 -2.76
C TRP A 87 -0.76 -1.28 -2.33
N GLN A 88 0.52 -1.53 -2.08
CA GLN A 88 0.97 -2.83 -1.61
C GLN A 88 0.35 -3.21 -0.26
N LEU A 89 0.26 -2.26 0.68
CA LEU A 89 -0.28 -2.48 2.02
C LEU A 89 -1.80 -2.68 2.02
N ALA A 90 -2.53 -1.80 1.34
CA ALA A 90 -3.99 -1.73 1.43
C ALA A 90 -4.73 -2.40 0.27
N GLY A 91 -4.07 -2.60 -0.87
CA GLY A 91 -4.66 -3.26 -2.05
C GLY A 91 -4.27 -4.74 -2.19
N ARG A 92 -3.06 -5.12 -1.75
CA ARG A 92 -2.50 -6.48 -1.96
C ARG A 92 -2.58 -7.38 -0.73
N CYS A 93 -2.73 -6.84 0.44
CA CYS A 93 -2.83 -7.57 1.72
C CYS A 93 -1.60 -8.46 2.04
N PHE A 94 -0.44 -8.23 1.43
CA PHE A 94 0.73 -9.01 1.72
C PHE A 94 1.35 -8.56 3.04
N ARG A 95 1.26 -9.38 4.09
CA ARG A 95 1.76 -9.10 5.46
C ARG A 95 1.20 -7.81 6.09
N SER A 96 0.02 -7.35 5.67
CA SER A 96 -0.56 -6.06 6.09
C SER A 96 -2.08 -6.13 6.27
N THR A 97 -2.57 -7.19 6.91
CA THR A 97 -4.01 -7.46 7.11
C THR A 97 -4.76 -6.25 7.69
N THR A 98 -4.18 -5.55 8.67
CA THR A 98 -4.81 -4.37 9.30
C THR A 98 -5.01 -3.24 8.30
N TRP A 99 -4.02 -2.94 7.44
CA TRP A 99 -4.12 -1.92 6.39
C TRP A 99 -5.17 -2.28 5.36
N TYR A 100 -5.11 -3.51 4.85
CA TYR A 100 -6.08 -4.01 3.90
C TYR A 100 -7.49 -3.92 4.46
N TRP A 101 -7.72 -4.43 5.67
CA TRP A 101 -9.01 -4.41 6.32
C TRP A 101 -9.52 -2.99 6.56
N LEU A 102 -8.69 -2.09 7.08
CA LEU A 102 -9.05 -0.71 7.36
C LEU A 102 -9.56 0.01 6.09
N PHE A 103 -8.81 -0.12 4.99
CA PHE A 103 -9.16 0.57 3.74
C PHE A 103 -10.28 -0.10 2.96
N ASN A 104 -10.54 -1.39 3.16
CA ASN A 104 -11.54 -2.13 2.39
C ASN A 104 -12.84 -2.40 3.15
N HIS A 105 -12.82 -2.53 4.47
CA HIS A 105 -14.00 -2.94 5.23
C HIS A 105 -14.57 -1.86 6.15
N VAL A 106 -13.81 -0.83 6.52
CA VAL A 106 -14.32 0.26 7.35
C VAL A 106 -15.06 1.27 6.48
N THR A 107 -16.38 1.36 6.68
CA THR A 107 -17.29 2.25 5.95
C THR A 107 -17.81 3.41 6.78
N ALA A 108 -17.67 3.33 8.10
CA ALA A 108 -18.10 4.37 9.02
C ALA A 108 -17.48 5.74 8.65
N PRO A 109 -18.24 6.84 8.71
CA PRO A 109 -17.73 8.18 8.38
C PRO A 109 -16.64 8.63 9.34
N THR A 110 -16.79 8.29 10.61
CA THR A 110 -15.76 8.48 11.65
C THR A 110 -15.64 7.22 12.50
N PHE A 111 -14.49 7.01 13.08
CA PHE A 111 -14.22 5.85 13.93
C PHE A 111 -13.07 6.12 14.90
N THR A 112 -13.07 5.38 16.00
CA THR A 112 -11.98 5.36 16.98
C THR A 112 -11.22 4.03 16.88
N ARG A 113 -9.99 3.97 17.39
CA ARG A 113 -9.23 2.72 17.47
C ARG A 113 -10.01 1.63 18.20
N GLN A 114 -10.66 1.98 19.34
CA GLN A 114 -11.38 1.02 20.17
C GLN A 114 -12.58 0.39 19.43
N GLU A 115 -13.32 1.17 18.64
CA GLU A 115 -14.42 0.65 17.82
C GLU A 115 -13.96 -0.31 16.73
N LEU A 116 -12.70 -0.23 16.29
CA LEU A 116 -12.13 -1.08 15.25
C LEU A 116 -11.56 -2.40 15.80
N GLU A 117 -11.25 -2.51 17.08
CA GLU A 117 -10.53 -3.66 17.66
C GLU A 117 -11.28 -4.99 17.47
N GLU A 118 -12.55 -5.05 17.88
CA GLU A 118 -13.33 -6.30 17.78
C GLU A 118 -13.69 -6.66 16.33
N PRO A 119 -14.11 -5.72 15.44
CA PRO A 119 -14.31 -6.04 14.03
C PRO A 119 -13.05 -6.56 13.33
N LEU A 120 -11.87 -5.97 13.57
CA LEU A 120 -10.61 -6.47 13.02
C LEU A 120 -10.24 -7.85 13.58
N ALA A 121 -10.41 -8.07 14.88
CA ALA A 121 -10.17 -9.37 15.49
C ALA A 121 -11.05 -10.46 14.90
N ARG A 122 -12.31 -10.14 14.59
CA ARG A 122 -13.25 -11.06 13.91
C ARG A 122 -12.79 -11.38 12.50
N TYR A 123 -12.39 -10.36 11.74
CA TYR A 123 -11.86 -10.53 10.39
C TYR A 123 -10.60 -11.41 10.39
N ALA A 124 -9.66 -11.15 11.29
CA ALA A 124 -8.44 -11.96 11.41
C ALA A 124 -8.74 -13.44 11.75
N ARG A 125 -9.71 -13.71 12.64
CA ARG A 125 -10.16 -15.08 12.94
C ARG A 125 -10.82 -15.78 11.73
N MET A 126 -11.49 -15.04 10.86
CA MET A 126 -12.04 -15.60 9.61
C MET A 126 -10.94 -16.02 8.64
N LEU A 127 -9.85 -15.24 8.54
CA LEU A 127 -8.72 -15.56 7.66
C LEU A 127 -7.92 -16.76 8.16
N ASP A 128 -7.63 -16.82 9.44
CA ASP A 128 -6.92 -17.94 10.07
C ASP A 128 -7.53 -18.29 11.44
N PRO A 129 -8.46 -19.26 11.47
CA PRO A 129 -9.12 -19.68 12.71
C PRO A 129 -8.15 -20.29 13.76
N LYS A 130 -6.99 -20.77 13.32
CA LYS A 130 -5.98 -21.38 14.20
C LYS A 130 -5.07 -20.37 14.87
N HIS A 131 -4.90 -19.21 14.25
CA HIS A 131 -4.03 -18.15 14.76
C HIS A 131 -4.78 -17.23 15.73
N ARG A 132 -4.50 -17.39 17.03
CA ARG A 132 -5.09 -16.54 18.07
C ARG A 132 -4.24 -15.28 18.26
N LEU A 133 -4.76 -14.15 17.77
CA LEU A 133 -4.17 -12.85 18.06
C LEU A 133 -4.66 -12.34 19.43
N SER A 134 -3.72 -11.83 20.24
CA SER A 134 -4.08 -11.18 21.50
C SER A 134 -4.74 -9.80 21.23
N ALA A 135 -5.60 -9.35 22.15
CA ALA A 135 -6.19 -8.01 22.06
C ALA A 135 -5.11 -6.92 22.02
N SER A 136 -4.00 -7.11 22.73
CA SER A 136 -2.88 -6.16 22.71
C SER A 136 -2.16 -6.11 21.34
N THR A 137 -2.09 -7.23 20.61
CA THR A 137 -1.55 -7.26 19.25
C THR A 137 -2.45 -6.47 18.30
N ILE A 138 -3.75 -6.76 18.30
CA ILE A 138 -4.75 -6.03 17.48
C ILE A 138 -4.69 -4.52 17.75
N SER A 139 -4.68 -4.14 19.02
CA SER A 139 -4.63 -2.72 19.43
C SER A 139 -3.35 -2.01 18.94
N ARG A 140 -2.18 -2.68 19.03
CA ARG A 140 -0.91 -2.13 18.54
C ARG A 140 -0.86 -2.02 17.02
N ASP A 141 -1.36 -3.01 16.31
CA ASP A 141 -1.41 -3.00 14.85
C ASP A 141 -2.31 -1.86 14.34
N LEU A 142 -3.48 -1.67 14.96
CA LEU A 142 -4.36 -0.54 14.66
C LEU A 142 -3.68 0.80 14.97
N GLU A 143 -3.03 0.93 16.12
CA GLU A 143 -2.32 2.15 16.46
C GLU A 143 -1.21 2.46 15.45
N THR A 144 -0.41 1.47 15.07
CA THR A 144 0.64 1.62 14.06
C THR A 144 0.05 2.01 12.71
N CYS A 145 -1.05 1.36 12.30
CA CYS A 145 -1.74 1.67 11.04
C CYS A 145 -2.26 3.11 11.03
N LEU A 146 -2.99 3.53 12.05
CA LEU A 146 -3.55 4.87 12.13
C LEU A 146 -2.46 5.96 12.16
N ARG A 147 -1.40 5.74 12.93
CA ARG A 147 -0.25 6.67 13.01
C ARG A 147 0.54 6.78 11.71
N SER A 148 0.57 5.73 10.88
CA SER A 148 1.27 5.81 9.60
C SER A 148 0.60 6.75 8.60
N TYR A 149 -0.68 7.10 8.80
CA TYR A 149 -1.42 8.05 7.94
C TYR A 149 -1.79 9.36 8.63
N ALA A 150 -1.94 9.35 9.95
CA ALA A 150 -2.29 10.53 10.76
C ALA A 150 -1.28 10.67 11.89
N PRO A 151 -0.09 11.21 11.62
CA PRO A 151 0.91 11.45 12.64
C PRO A 151 0.37 12.47 13.67
N ARG A 152 0.74 12.30 14.93
CA ARG A 152 0.35 13.23 15.98
C ARG A 152 0.94 14.61 15.71
N ALA A 153 0.14 15.65 15.82
CA ALA A 153 0.67 17.01 15.88
C ALA A 153 1.59 17.17 17.10
N ALA A 154 2.81 17.62 16.82
CA ALA A 154 3.92 17.98 17.70
C ALA A 154 3.86 17.62 19.20
N GLY A 155 4.85 16.86 19.68
CA GLY A 155 5.03 16.51 21.10
C GLY A 155 5.93 15.30 21.36
N GLY A 156 6.71 14.85 20.37
CA GLY A 156 7.56 13.67 20.44
C GLY A 156 9.06 13.98 20.40
N THR A 157 9.89 12.93 20.45
CA THR A 157 11.34 13.00 20.23
C THR A 157 11.63 13.37 18.77
N PRO A 158 12.87 13.84 18.43
CA PRO A 158 13.25 14.11 17.03
C PRO A 158 13.03 12.95 16.07
N GLU A 159 13.02 11.70 16.57
CA GLU A 159 12.73 10.49 15.80
C GLU A 159 11.22 10.35 15.49
N ASP A 160 10.36 10.95 16.33
CA ASP A 160 8.90 11.01 16.10
C ASP A 160 8.50 12.11 15.09
N PHE A 161 9.42 13.03 14.74
CA PHE A 161 9.20 14.07 13.73
C PHE A 161 9.52 13.63 12.31
N ALA A 162 10.09 12.44 12.10
CA ALA A 162 10.17 11.88 10.76
C ALA A 162 8.76 11.57 10.30
N GLU A 163 8.17 12.44 9.49
CA GLU A 163 6.84 12.21 8.94
C GLU A 163 6.77 10.82 8.29
N PRO A 164 5.82 9.98 8.67
CA PRO A 164 5.69 8.67 8.06
C PRO A 164 5.37 8.86 6.58
N LEU A 165 6.04 8.09 5.73
CA LEU A 165 5.89 8.10 4.27
C LEU A 165 4.41 8.17 3.81
N LEU A 166 3.50 7.54 4.53
CA LEU A 166 2.07 7.49 4.20
C LEU A 166 1.27 8.69 4.73
N GLY A 167 1.83 9.48 5.65
CA GLY A 167 1.18 10.66 6.23
C GLY A 167 0.89 11.74 5.17
N GLU A 168 1.81 11.91 4.23
CA GLU A 168 1.69 12.89 3.14
C GLU A 168 0.53 12.59 2.17
N LEU A 169 0.04 11.35 2.13
CA LEU A 169 -1.05 10.96 1.23
C LEU A 169 -2.39 11.58 1.60
N GLY A 170 -2.53 12.08 2.83
CA GLY A 170 -3.74 12.72 3.31
C GLY A 170 -4.99 11.82 3.24
N LEU A 171 -4.83 10.51 3.42
CA LEU A 171 -5.93 9.53 3.33
C LEU A 171 -6.76 9.46 4.61
N LEU A 172 -6.14 9.75 5.75
CA LEU A 172 -6.74 9.73 7.07
C LEU A 172 -6.47 11.06 7.77
N GLN A 173 -7.45 11.53 8.52
CA GLN A 173 -7.29 12.70 9.41
C GLN A 173 -7.85 12.39 10.79
N GLU A 174 -7.22 12.89 11.82
CA GLU A 174 -7.77 12.93 13.16
C GLU A 174 -8.69 14.16 13.25
N VAL A 175 -10.00 13.92 13.31
CA VAL A 175 -11.02 15.01 13.35
C VAL A 175 -11.25 15.51 14.78
N HIS A 176 -11.12 14.63 15.76
CA HIS A 176 -11.09 14.92 17.19
C HIS A 176 -10.07 13.96 17.83
N LYS A 177 -9.62 14.26 19.03
CA LYS A 177 -8.65 13.44 19.76
C LYS A 177 -9.06 11.97 19.79
N GLY A 178 -8.29 11.12 19.09
CA GLY A 178 -8.53 9.68 18.98
C GLY A 178 -9.68 9.28 18.05
N GLN A 179 -10.31 10.23 17.35
CA GLN A 179 -11.35 9.97 16.35
C GLN A 179 -10.86 10.32 14.96
N TYR A 180 -10.97 9.38 14.03
CA TYR A 180 -10.43 9.45 12.68
C TYR A 180 -11.54 9.45 11.63
N ALA A 181 -11.24 10.03 10.47
CA ALA A 181 -12.08 9.97 9.28
C ALA A 181 -11.23 9.76 8.03
N PHE A 182 -11.76 9.04 7.04
CA PHE A 182 -11.16 8.99 5.72
C PHE A 182 -11.42 10.29 4.95
N ARG A 183 -10.39 10.82 4.34
CA ARG A 183 -10.52 11.87 3.32
C ARG A 183 -10.85 11.20 1.99
N ARG A 184 -12.10 11.30 1.57
CA ARG A 184 -12.56 10.82 0.25
C ARG A 184 -12.47 11.94 -0.77
N GLY A 185 -12.46 11.58 -2.06
CA GLY A 185 -12.44 12.55 -3.15
C GLY A 185 -11.12 12.59 -3.92
N PRO A 186 -10.85 13.67 -4.66
CA PRO A 186 -9.68 13.78 -5.52
C PRO A 186 -8.37 13.72 -4.72
N LYS A 187 -7.34 13.16 -5.36
CA LYS A 187 -5.99 13.05 -4.80
C LYS A 187 -5.00 13.69 -5.77
N ALA A 188 -4.66 14.95 -5.52
CA ALA A 188 -3.77 15.72 -6.41
C ALA A 188 -2.38 15.11 -6.53
N SER A 189 -1.87 14.47 -5.47
CA SER A 189 -0.56 13.81 -5.47
C SER A 189 -0.56 12.39 -6.05
N LEU A 190 -1.73 11.80 -6.33
CA LEU A 190 -1.83 10.48 -6.97
C LEU A 190 -1.63 10.62 -8.46
N HIS A 191 -0.45 10.25 -8.96
CA HIS A 191 -0.15 10.27 -10.37
C HIS A 191 -0.95 9.21 -11.16
N ASP A 192 -1.39 9.52 -12.38
CA ASP A 192 -2.19 8.59 -13.19
C ASP A 192 -1.46 7.30 -13.55
N GLY A 193 -0.13 7.34 -13.66
CA GLY A 193 0.68 6.13 -13.81
C GLY A 193 0.56 5.18 -12.62
N VAL A 194 0.49 5.69 -11.39
CA VAL A 194 0.29 4.87 -10.18
C VAL A 194 -1.12 4.29 -10.15
N PHE A 195 -2.13 5.10 -10.48
CA PHE A 195 -3.50 4.61 -10.60
C PHE A 195 -3.63 3.51 -11.67
N THR A 196 -3.01 3.72 -12.83
CA THR A 196 -2.99 2.73 -13.92
C THR A 196 -2.30 1.44 -13.51
N TYR A 197 -1.16 1.53 -12.83
CA TYR A 197 -0.48 0.36 -12.26
C TYR A 197 -1.40 -0.40 -11.29
N ALA A 198 -2.02 0.30 -10.35
CA ALA A 198 -2.93 -0.30 -9.39
C ALA A 198 -4.15 -0.95 -10.06
N LEU A 199 -4.70 -0.31 -11.10
CA LEU A 199 -5.82 -0.85 -11.88
C LEU A 199 -5.43 -2.16 -12.59
N VAL A 200 -4.29 -2.19 -13.27
CA VAL A 200 -3.81 -3.39 -13.98
C VAL A 200 -3.54 -4.51 -12.98
N ASP A 201 -2.85 -4.20 -11.90
CA ASP A 201 -2.50 -5.13 -10.85
C ASP A 201 -3.75 -5.73 -10.14
N PHE A 202 -4.77 -4.91 -9.89
CA PHE A 202 -6.07 -5.35 -9.40
C PHE A 202 -6.80 -6.23 -10.41
N TRP A 203 -6.85 -5.80 -11.67
CA TRP A 203 -7.51 -6.55 -12.75
C TRP A 203 -6.94 -7.96 -12.91
N ASP A 204 -5.62 -8.08 -12.89
CA ASP A 204 -4.94 -9.36 -13.02
C ASP A 204 -5.27 -10.34 -11.87
N GLN A 205 -5.71 -9.82 -10.72
CA GLN A 205 -6.12 -10.64 -9.59
C GLN A 205 -7.58 -11.09 -9.66
N VAL A 206 -8.49 -10.13 -9.97
CA VAL A 206 -9.94 -10.37 -9.81
C VAL A 206 -10.62 -10.82 -11.08
N ALA A 207 -10.03 -10.57 -12.24
CA ALA A 207 -10.63 -10.78 -13.54
C ALA A 207 -9.59 -11.24 -14.59
N GLN A 208 -8.71 -12.16 -14.19
CA GLN A 208 -7.70 -12.71 -15.08
C GLN A 208 -8.34 -13.30 -16.34
N GLY A 209 -7.85 -12.89 -17.52
CA GLY A 209 -8.37 -13.35 -18.81
C GLY A 209 -9.63 -12.61 -19.30
N GLN A 210 -10.25 -11.74 -18.53
CA GLN A 210 -11.34 -10.89 -18.99
C GLN A 210 -10.79 -9.70 -19.76
N SER A 211 -11.45 -9.34 -20.86
CA SER A 211 -11.09 -8.20 -21.71
C SER A 211 -11.72 -6.88 -21.27
N SER A 212 -12.66 -6.91 -20.32
CA SER A 212 -13.32 -5.72 -19.78
C SER A 212 -13.53 -5.80 -18.28
N LEU A 213 -13.57 -4.63 -17.63
CA LEU A 213 -13.82 -4.48 -16.20
C LEU A 213 -14.83 -3.36 -15.99
N ALA A 214 -15.93 -3.64 -15.29
CA ALA A 214 -16.97 -2.66 -15.02
C ALA A 214 -16.48 -1.52 -14.11
N PHE A 215 -17.01 -0.32 -14.29
CA PHE A 215 -16.71 0.84 -13.46
C PHE A 215 -16.94 0.56 -11.97
N GLU A 216 -18.06 -0.06 -11.65
CA GLU A 216 -18.44 -0.39 -10.27
C GLU A 216 -17.42 -1.32 -9.61
N THR A 217 -16.81 -2.22 -10.38
CA THR A 217 -15.72 -3.08 -9.90
C THR A 217 -14.47 -2.25 -9.59
N VAL A 218 -14.09 -1.32 -10.46
CA VAL A 218 -12.94 -0.43 -10.24
C VAL A 218 -13.17 0.51 -9.05
N ALA A 219 -14.41 0.97 -8.88
CA ALA A 219 -14.76 1.95 -7.85
C ALA A 219 -14.95 1.31 -6.46
N TYR A 220 -15.63 0.16 -6.38
CA TYR A 220 -16.19 -0.32 -5.12
C TYR A 220 -15.80 -1.73 -4.72
N ALA A 221 -15.24 -2.54 -5.59
CA ALA A 221 -14.84 -3.89 -5.21
C ALA A 221 -13.77 -3.86 -4.11
N GLU A 222 -13.73 -4.90 -3.30
CA GLU A 222 -12.69 -5.08 -2.30
C GLU A 222 -11.32 -5.15 -2.97
N GLY A 223 -10.35 -4.39 -2.47
CA GLY A 223 -9.02 -4.26 -3.07
C GLY A 223 -8.95 -3.39 -4.32
N SER A 224 -10.05 -2.78 -4.77
CA SER A 224 -10.06 -1.92 -5.97
C SER A 224 -9.33 -0.59 -5.77
N PRO A 225 -8.80 0.02 -6.85
CA PRO A 225 -8.16 1.32 -6.77
C PRO A 225 -9.05 2.42 -6.20
N GLY A 226 -10.33 2.46 -6.58
CA GLY A 226 -11.27 3.46 -6.07
C GLY A 226 -11.44 3.34 -4.55
N ARG A 227 -11.56 2.11 -4.05
CA ARG A 227 -11.74 1.84 -2.62
C ARG A 227 -10.46 2.07 -1.82
N VAL A 228 -9.33 1.58 -2.31
CA VAL A 228 -8.03 1.69 -1.63
C VAL A 228 -7.55 3.14 -1.58
N PHE A 229 -7.62 3.88 -2.66
CA PHE A 229 -7.20 5.28 -2.73
C PHE A 229 -8.26 6.27 -2.21
N LYS A 230 -9.44 5.75 -1.77
CA LYS A 230 -10.55 6.60 -1.27
C LYS A 230 -10.96 7.67 -2.29
N LEU A 231 -11.02 7.32 -3.57
CA LEU A 231 -11.47 8.19 -4.65
C LEU A 231 -12.99 8.27 -4.67
N ASP A 232 -13.52 9.39 -5.17
CA ASP A 232 -14.92 9.52 -5.58
C ASP A 232 -15.11 9.08 -7.04
N GLU A 233 -16.36 8.92 -7.46
CA GLU A 233 -16.69 8.44 -8.81
C GLU A 233 -16.15 9.37 -9.90
N GLU A 234 -16.24 10.68 -9.70
CA GLU A 234 -15.76 11.67 -10.67
C GLU A 234 -14.25 11.54 -10.86
N SER A 235 -13.48 11.48 -9.78
CA SER A 235 -12.03 11.30 -9.82
C SER A 235 -11.62 9.99 -10.48
N ILE A 236 -12.39 8.91 -10.27
CA ILE A 236 -12.15 7.63 -10.95
C ILE A 236 -12.44 7.77 -12.43
N ALA A 237 -13.60 8.32 -12.81
CA ALA A 237 -13.99 8.48 -14.22
C ALA A 237 -12.99 9.34 -15.00
N GLN A 238 -12.52 10.46 -14.44
CA GLN A 238 -11.50 11.32 -15.06
C GLN A 238 -10.21 10.54 -15.34
N ARG A 239 -9.74 9.71 -14.40
CA ARG A 239 -8.55 8.87 -14.58
C ARG A 239 -8.76 7.78 -15.61
N LEU A 240 -9.96 7.20 -15.68
CA LEU A 240 -10.30 6.17 -16.67
C LEU A 240 -10.35 6.76 -18.08
N ILE A 241 -10.86 8.00 -18.26
CA ILE A 241 -10.84 8.72 -19.52
C ILE A 241 -9.39 8.94 -20.01
N ALA A 242 -8.47 9.27 -19.12
CA ALA A 242 -7.07 9.50 -19.45
C ALA A 242 -6.26 8.22 -19.76
N LEU A 243 -6.78 7.00 -19.46
CA LEU A 243 -6.05 5.74 -19.61
C LEU A 243 -5.50 5.51 -21.02
N SER A 244 -6.28 5.87 -22.05
CA SER A 244 -5.89 5.69 -23.46
C SER A 244 -4.55 6.34 -23.78
N ASP A 245 -4.34 7.56 -23.29
CA ASP A 245 -3.14 8.35 -23.54
C ASP A 245 -1.94 7.77 -22.77
N PHE A 246 -2.12 7.39 -21.51
CA PHE A 246 -1.10 6.78 -20.66
C PHE A 246 -0.65 5.40 -21.12
N THR A 247 -1.58 4.61 -21.66
CA THR A 247 -1.32 3.20 -21.98
C THR A 247 -1.08 2.96 -23.48
N ARG A 248 -0.93 4.01 -24.28
CA ARG A 248 -0.82 3.90 -25.75
C ARG A 248 -1.98 3.10 -26.34
N LYS A 249 -3.19 3.38 -25.88
CA LYS A 249 -4.43 2.70 -26.29
C LYS A 249 -4.51 1.21 -25.95
N LYS A 250 -3.70 0.72 -25.01
CA LYS A 250 -3.83 -0.66 -24.51
C LYS A 250 -5.01 -0.82 -23.55
N LEU A 251 -5.35 0.24 -22.82
CA LEU A 251 -6.55 0.33 -22.00
C LEU A 251 -7.43 1.47 -22.54
N GLU A 252 -8.70 1.20 -22.70
CA GLU A 252 -9.67 2.19 -23.22
C GLU A 252 -10.90 2.21 -22.33
N TRP A 253 -11.37 3.41 -22.02
CA TRP A 253 -12.59 3.63 -21.28
C TRP A 253 -13.77 3.80 -22.26
N THR A 254 -14.92 3.22 -21.93
CA THR A 254 -16.17 3.45 -22.64
C THR A 254 -17.29 3.78 -21.65
N ASP A 255 -18.07 4.79 -21.98
CA ASP A 255 -19.29 5.20 -21.30
C ASP A 255 -20.36 5.43 -22.35
N SER A 256 -21.04 4.37 -22.77
CA SER A 256 -22.05 4.42 -23.83
C SER A 256 -23.25 3.56 -23.48
N ALA A 257 -24.44 4.11 -23.68
CA ALA A 257 -25.71 3.43 -23.45
C ALA A 257 -25.86 2.83 -22.03
N GLY A 258 -25.28 3.47 -21.02
CA GLY A 258 -25.31 3.03 -19.64
C GLY A 258 -24.28 1.95 -19.29
N LEU A 259 -23.44 1.57 -20.25
CA LEU A 259 -22.36 0.61 -20.02
C LEU A 259 -21.04 1.36 -19.76
N ARG A 260 -20.62 1.40 -18.51
CA ARG A 260 -19.40 2.05 -18.02
C ARG A 260 -18.34 0.99 -17.76
N GLN A 261 -17.31 0.91 -18.61
CA GLN A 261 -16.30 -0.14 -18.46
C GLN A 261 -14.94 0.24 -19.07
N VAL A 262 -13.90 -0.36 -18.56
CA VAL A 262 -12.54 -0.32 -19.12
C VAL A 262 -12.32 -1.59 -19.95
N HIS A 263 -11.75 -1.43 -21.13
CA HIS A 263 -11.36 -2.52 -22.02
C HIS A 263 -9.84 -2.66 -22.06
N ARG A 264 -9.37 -3.91 -22.04
CA ARG A 264 -7.97 -4.26 -22.28
C ARG A 264 -7.82 -4.88 -23.66
N LYS A 265 -7.00 -4.28 -24.52
CA LYS A 265 -6.67 -4.87 -25.81
C LYS A 265 -5.71 -6.04 -25.63
N PRO A 266 -5.84 -7.12 -26.44
CA PRO A 266 -4.85 -8.19 -26.43
C PRO A 266 -3.45 -7.63 -26.69
N LEU A 267 -2.47 -8.19 -26.00
CA LEU A 267 -1.06 -7.93 -26.34
C LEU A 267 -0.81 -8.55 -27.71
N SER A 268 -0.68 -7.70 -28.73
CA SER A 268 -0.25 -8.09 -30.09
C SER A 268 1.24 -8.37 -30.10
#